data_147d39fcb0013fe92ce58ae89fc35690
#
_entry.id   147d39fcb0013fe92ce58ae89fc35690
#
_cell.length_a   1.000
_cell.length_b   1.000
_cell.length_c   1.000
_cell.angle_alpha   90.00
_cell.angle_beta   90.00
_cell.angle_gamma   90.00
#
_symmetry.space_group_name_H-M   'P 1'
#
loop_
_entity.id
_entity.type
_entity.pdbx_description
1 polymer ?
#
loop_
_entity_poly.entity_id
_entity_poly.type
_entity_poly.pdbx_seq_one_letter_code
_entity_poly.pdbx_strand_id
1 'polypeptide(L)'
;ILQKTKMIFTIGPASDNEETLRKFIKIGMSAARLNFSHGTHETHKEKINLIKKLREEMNSSTAIILDIKGPKIRTHNFVNDGIELKNGQEFSFVCGEELLGDDKRCSISYETLYKDVKVGGSILVDDGLLKFEITDVIGKEIKCKVLVGGMIKNHKGVNVPNVKIQLPSITEKDIDDIIFGCKMGVRSEERRVG
;
A
#
# COMPACT_ATOMS: atom_id res chain seq x y z
N ILE A 1 -19.56 -29.02 4.39
CA ILE A 1 -18.28 -29.51 3.82
C ILE A 1 -17.21 -28.53 4.28
N LEU A 2 -16.25 -28.99 5.05
CA LEU A 2 -15.09 -28.18 5.45
C LEU A 2 -14.22 -27.94 4.20
N GLN A 3 -14.16 -26.69 3.73
CA GLN A 3 -13.26 -26.32 2.64
C GLN A 3 -11.82 -26.39 3.14
N LYS A 4 -10.95 -27.09 2.41
CA LYS A 4 -9.50 -27.18 2.73
C LYS A 4 -8.79 -25.85 2.48
N THR A 5 -9.20 -25.10 1.46
CA THR A 5 -8.67 -23.77 1.12
C THR A 5 -9.40 -22.69 1.90
N LYS A 6 -8.64 -21.80 2.55
CA LYS A 6 -9.20 -20.62 3.21
C LYS A 6 -9.29 -19.47 2.21
N MET A 7 -10.49 -18.92 2.04
CA MET A 7 -10.74 -17.82 1.11
C MET A 7 -10.83 -16.49 1.87
N ILE A 8 -9.98 -15.54 1.51
CA ILE A 8 -9.98 -14.17 2.03
C ILE A 8 -10.53 -13.26 0.95
N PHE A 9 -11.59 -12.52 1.28
CA PHE A 9 -12.23 -11.57 0.37
C PHE A 9 -11.95 -10.15 0.83
N THR A 10 -11.41 -9.31 -0.06
CA THR A 10 -11.30 -7.88 0.22
C THR A 10 -12.66 -7.22 -0.02
N ILE A 11 -13.16 -6.56 1.03
CA ILE A 11 -14.45 -5.87 0.98
C ILE A 11 -14.22 -4.41 0.57
N GLY A 12 -14.66 -4.08 -0.63
CA GLY A 12 -14.57 -2.75 -1.23
C GLY A 12 -15.95 -2.24 -1.65
N PRO A 13 -16.03 -1.04 -2.28
CA PRO A 13 -17.31 -0.40 -2.61
C PRO A 13 -18.27 -1.24 -3.46
N ALA A 14 -17.73 -2.15 -4.29
CA ALA A 14 -18.54 -3.05 -5.11
C ALA A 14 -19.09 -4.25 -4.33
N SER A 15 -18.62 -4.50 -3.10
CA SER A 15 -18.90 -5.72 -2.34
C SER A 15 -19.32 -5.49 -0.88
N ASP A 16 -19.51 -4.23 -0.46
CA ASP A 16 -19.82 -3.86 0.92
C ASP A 16 -21.35 -3.81 1.22
N ASN A 17 -22.16 -4.36 0.31
CA ASN A 17 -23.61 -4.46 0.51
C ASN A 17 -24.02 -5.82 1.08
N GLU A 18 -25.16 -5.85 1.76
CA GLU A 18 -25.67 -7.02 2.47
C GLU A 18 -25.84 -8.25 1.56
N GLU A 19 -26.40 -8.07 0.36
CA GLU A 19 -26.67 -9.16 -0.56
C GLU A 19 -25.36 -9.87 -1.00
N THR A 20 -24.37 -9.10 -1.36
CA THR A 20 -23.06 -9.62 -1.79
C THR A 20 -22.33 -10.31 -0.64
N LEU A 21 -22.33 -9.71 0.55
CA LEU A 21 -21.71 -10.30 1.73
C LEU A 21 -22.38 -11.62 2.14
N ARG A 22 -23.72 -11.72 2.06
CA ARG A 22 -24.44 -13.00 2.28
C ARG A 22 -23.98 -14.06 1.28
N LYS A 23 -23.84 -13.71 0.01
CA LYS A 23 -23.34 -14.64 -1.02
C LYS A 23 -21.90 -15.10 -0.68
N PHE A 24 -21.02 -14.18 -0.28
CA PHE A 24 -19.64 -14.51 0.09
C PHE A 24 -19.57 -15.46 1.30
N ILE A 25 -20.36 -15.19 2.34
CA ILE A 25 -20.44 -16.08 3.51
C ILE A 25 -20.96 -17.45 3.08
N LYS A 26 -22.02 -17.51 2.27
CA LYS A 26 -22.62 -18.76 1.80
C LYS A 26 -21.69 -19.63 0.99
N ILE A 27 -20.83 -19.04 0.16
CA ILE A 27 -19.83 -19.77 -0.65
C ILE A 27 -18.56 -20.12 0.13
N GLY A 28 -18.48 -19.75 1.42
CA GLY A 28 -17.42 -20.17 2.33
C GLY A 28 -16.30 -19.15 2.55
N MET A 29 -16.63 -17.85 2.50
CA MET A 29 -15.69 -16.81 2.90
C MET A 29 -15.13 -17.08 4.30
N SER A 30 -13.83 -17.33 4.41
CA SER A 30 -13.17 -17.60 5.69
C SER A 30 -12.82 -16.31 6.43
N ALA A 31 -12.47 -15.25 5.68
CA ALA A 31 -12.19 -13.95 6.25
C ALA A 31 -12.58 -12.81 5.30
N ALA A 32 -13.10 -11.74 5.88
CA ALA A 32 -13.35 -10.45 5.23
C ALA A 32 -12.20 -9.50 5.54
N ARG A 33 -11.44 -9.08 4.52
CA ARG A 33 -10.33 -8.14 4.66
C ARG A 33 -10.81 -6.72 4.37
N LEU A 34 -10.59 -5.82 5.32
CA LEU A 34 -10.87 -4.39 5.23
C LEU A 34 -9.55 -3.63 5.07
N ASN A 35 -9.39 -2.94 3.93
CA ASN A 35 -8.18 -2.16 3.64
C ASN A 35 -8.28 -0.75 4.23
N PHE A 36 -7.55 -0.49 5.32
CA PHE A 36 -7.52 0.79 6.03
C PHE A 36 -6.62 1.84 5.37
N SER A 37 -6.01 1.53 4.24
CA SER A 37 -5.39 2.56 3.40
C SER A 37 -6.42 3.51 2.77
N HIS A 38 -7.70 3.12 2.75
CA HIS A 38 -8.82 3.87 2.17
C HIS A 38 -10.01 3.89 3.12
N GLY A 39 -10.81 4.94 3.04
CA GLY A 39 -11.99 5.11 3.89
C GLY A 39 -11.68 5.74 5.26
N THR A 40 -12.71 5.85 6.09
CA THR A 40 -12.65 6.39 7.44
C THR A 40 -13.05 5.33 8.47
N HIS A 41 -12.80 5.59 9.74
CA HIS A 41 -13.24 4.70 10.83
C HIS A 41 -14.77 4.50 10.82
N GLU A 42 -15.55 5.52 10.47
CA GLU A 42 -17.01 5.44 10.36
C GLU A 42 -17.44 4.45 9.29
N THR A 43 -16.89 4.57 8.07
CA THR A 43 -17.23 3.68 6.96
C THR A 43 -16.80 2.23 7.24
N HIS A 44 -15.66 2.05 7.90
CA HIS A 44 -15.21 0.72 8.31
C HIS A 44 -16.07 0.14 9.43
N LYS A 45 -16.52 0.97 10.37
CA LYS A 45 -17.43 0.56 11.45
C LYS A 45 -18.75 0.00 10.90
N GLU A 46 -19.34 0.67 9.92
CA GLU A 46 -20.55 0.19 9.25
C GLU A 46 -20.35 -1.20 8.62
N LYS A 47 -19.27 -1.37 7.87
CA LYS A 47 -18.90 -2.65 7.25
C LYS A 47 -18.66 -3.76 8.28
N ILE A 48 -17.93 -3.47 9.35
CA ILE A 48 -17.67 -4.41 10.44
C ILE A 48 -18.98 -4.84 11.10
N ASN A 49 -19.86 -3.90 11.41
CA ASN A 49 -21.13 -4.20 12.04
C ASN A 49 -22.04 -5.05 11.13
N LEU A 50 -22.08 -4.74 9.83
CA LEU A 50 -22.83 -5.53 8.85
C LEU A 50 -22.28 -6.96 8.77
N ILE A 51 -20.97 -7.14 8.67
CA ILE A 51 -20.36 -8.48 8.63
C ILE A 51 -20.64 -9.25 9.92
N LYS A 52 -20.58 -8.60 11.09
CA LYS A 52 -20.91 -9.23 12.37
C LYS A 52 -22.36 -9.69 12.43
N LYS A 53 -23.29 -8.81 12.04
CA LYS A 53 -24.72 -9.14 11.95
C LYS A 53 -24.94 -10.38 11.07
N LEU A 54 -24.40 -10.37 9.86
CA LEU A 54 -24.57 -11.47 8.92
C LEU A 54 -23.93 -12.78 9.39
N ARG A 55 -22.77 -12.68 10.04
CA ARG A 55 -22.07 -13.84 10.63
C ARG A 55 -22.92 -14.51 11.70
N GLU A 56 -23.57 -13.73 12.56
CA GLU A 56 -24.51 -14.24 13.58
C GLU A 56 -25.74 -14.88 12.95
N GLU A 57 -26.41 -14.17 12.03
CA GLU A 57 -27.61 -14.68 11.36
C GLU A 57 -27.38 -15.97 10.57
N MET A 58 -26.19 -16.13 9.98
CA MET A 58 -25.84 -17.28 9.14
C MET A 58 -25.04 -18.35 9.90
N ASN A 59 -24.85 -18.20 11.21
CA ASN A 59 -24.05 -19.08 12.05
C ASN A 59 -22.66 -19.36 11.42
N SER A 60 -21.96 -18.29 10.99
CA SER A 60 -20.68 -18.38 10.30
C SER A 60 -19.53 -17.95 11.19
N SER A 61 -18.38 -18.63 11.05
CA SER A 61 -17.12 -18.29 11.73
C SER A 61 -16.21 -17.34 10.92
N THR A 62 -16.77 -16.63 9.93
CA THR A 62 -16.02 -15.68 9.09
C THR A 62 -15.25 -14.68 9.96
N ALA A 63 -13.93 -14.64 9.84
CA ALA A 63 -13.07 -13.68 10.53
C ALA A 63 -13.15 -12.29 9.85
N ILE A 64 -12.83 -11.24 10.60
CA ILE A 64 -12.64 -9.89 10.04
C ILE A 64 -11.17 -9.54 10.21
N ILE A 65 -10.51 -9.21 9.11
CA ILE A 65 -9.10 -8.79 9.06
C ILE A 65 -9.04 -7.30 8.77
N LEU A 66 -8.31 -6.58 9.62
CA LEU A 66 -7.98 -5.18 9.43
C LEU A 66 -6.58 -5.13 8.82
N ASP A 67 -6.46 -4.64 7.58
CA ASP A 67 -5.19 -4.46 6.88
C ASP A 67 -4.79 -2.98 6.94
N ILE A 68 -3.83 -2.67 7.83
CA ILE A 68 -3.30 -1.32 8.02
C ILE A 68 -2.36 -0.94 6.88
N LYS A 69 -2.19 0.36 6.66
CA LYS A 69 -1.38 0.89 5.56
C LYS A 69 0.11 0.59 5.72
N GLY A 70 0.63 0.68 6.94
CA GLY A 70 2.06 0.65 7.22
C GLY A 70 2.83 1.82 6.59
N PRO A 71 4.11 1.97 6.92
CA PRO A 71 4.96 2.94 6.27
C PRO A 71 5.22 2.52 4.81
N LYS A 72 4.81 3.36 3.86
CA LYS A 72 5.07 3.13 2.44
C LYS A 72 5.66 4.39 1.82
N ILE A 73 6.83 4.25 1.20
CA ILE A 73 7.41 5.33 0.40
C ILE A 73 6.55 5.48 -0.86
N ARG A 74 6.24 6.71 -1.23
CA ARG A 74 5.43 7.03 -2.41
C ARG A 74 6.05 8.17 -3.19
N THR A 75 5.83 8.17 -4.50
CA THR A 75 6.04 9.36 -5.34
C THR A 75 5.02 10.43 -4.96
N HIS A 76 5.38 11.70 -5.13
CA HIS A 76 4.43 12.80 -5.09
C HIS A 76 3.74 13.01 -6.44
N ASN A 77 3.22 14.21 -6.68
CA ASN A 77 2.45 14.52 -7.88
C ASN A 77 3.36 14.73 -9.10
N PHE A 78 2.84 14.40 -10.27
CA PHE A 78 3.48 14.63 -11.58
C PHE A 78 2.65 15.61 -12.41
N VAL A 79 3.32 16.26 -13.34
CA VAL A 79 2.66 17.01 -14.42
C VAL A 79 1.73 16.06 -15.18
N ASN A 80 0.50 16.48 -15.46
CA ASN A 80 -0.52 15.71 -16.18
C ASN A 80 -0.84 14.34 -15.55
N ASP A 81 -0.75 14.22 -14.21
CA ASP A 81 -1.01 12.99 -13.44
C ASP A 81 -0.10 11.80 -13.75
N GLY A 82 0.91 11.98 -14.60
CA GLY A 82 1.88 10.96 -14.91
C GLY A 82 2.72 11.29 -16.14
N ILE A 83 3.88 10.63 -16.21
CA ILE A 83 4.90 10.85 -17.25
C ILE A 83 5.35 9.50 -17.79
N GLU A 84 5.54 9.41 -19.10
CA GLU A 84 6.12 8.23 -19.73
C GLU A 84 7.64 8.30 -19.71
N LEU A 85 8.28 7.31 -19.07
CA LEU A 85 9.73 7.18 -18.99
C LEU A 85 10.23 6.11 -19.96
N LYS A 86 11.35 6.38 -20.64
CA LYS A 86 11.97 5.47 -21.61
C LYS A 86 13.14 4.70 -20.99
N ASN A 87 13.34 3.47 -21.44
CA ASN A 87 14.50 2.68 -21.03
C ASN A 87 15.81 3.42 -21.38
N GLY A 88 16.76 3.43 -20.45
CA GLY A 88 18.05 4.08 -20.60
C GLY A 88 18.08 5.58 -20.28
N GLN A 89 16.92 6.20 -20.04
CA GLN A 89 16.79 7.60 -19.68
C GLN A 89 17.37 7.85 -18.27
N GLU A 90 17.93 9.02 -18.05
CA GLU A 90 18.29 9.50 -16.71
C GLU A 90 17.03 10.00 -15.99
N PHE A 91 16.93 9.70 -14.70
CA PHE A 91 15.84 10.13 -13.84
C PHE A 91 16.33 10.28 -12.40
N SER A 92 15.74 11.19 -11.64
CA SER A 92 16.16 11.45 -10.26
C SER A 92 15.00 11.40 -9.28
N PHE A 93 15.27 10.83 -8.10
CA PHE A 93 14.36 10.93 -6.96
C PHE A 93 14.89 11.95 -5.97
N VAL A 94 14.09 12.95 -5.63
CA VAL A 94 14.44 14.05 -4.72
C VAL A 94 13.82 13.80 -3.36
N CYS A 95 14.62 13.95 -2.30
CA CYS A 95 14.22 13.71 -0.92
C CYS A 95 14.10 15.03 -0.14
N GLY A 96 13.14 15.11 0.80
CA GLY A 96 13.05 16.23 1.75
C GLY A 96 12.50 17.54 1.20
N GLU A 97 11.95 17.53 0.00
CA GLU A 97 11.13 18.59 -0.56
C GLU A 97 10.03 18.00 -1.43
N GLU A 98 8.89 18.67 -1.51
CA GLU A 98 7.82 18.27 -2.41
C GLU A 98 7.88 19.14 -3.67
N LEU A 99 8.06 18.49 -4.82
CA LEU A 99 8.08 19.14 -6.13
C LEU A 99 7.12 18.41 -7.09
N LEU A 100 6.65 19.14 -8.08
CA LEU A 100 5.88 18.56 -9.18
C LEU A 100 6.84 17.81 -10.10
N GLY A 101 6.65 16.48 -10.21
CA GLY A 101 7.50 15.61 -11.02
C GLY A 101 7.32 15.84 -12.52
N ASP A 102 8.40 15.65 -13.25
CA ASP A 102 8.50 15.78 -14.71
C ASP A 102 9.21 14.56 -15.32
N ASP A 103 9.67 14.66 -16.56
CA ASP A 103 10.41 13.61 -17.26
C ASP A 103 11.86 13.42 -16.80
N LYS A 104 12.35 14.24 -15.87
CA LYS A 104 13.71 14.21 -15.35
C LYS A 104 13.80 13.83 -13.88
N ARG A 105 12.78 14.19 -13.08
CA ARG A 105 12.80 13.97 -11.63
C ARG A 105 11.43 13.97 -11.00
N CYS A 106 11.33 13.34 -9.84
CA CYS A 106 10.18 13.49 -8.94
C CYS A 106 10.65 13.52 -7.50
N SER A 107 9.79 13.97 -6.60
CA SER A 107 10.00 13.84 -5.17
C SER A 107 9.29 12.63 -4.59
N ILE A 108 9.77 12.20 -3.42
CA ILE A 108 9.24 11.04 -2.69
C ILE A 108 8.97 11.37 -1.23
N SER A 109 8.03 10.65 -0.64
CA SER A 109 7.55 10.89 0.73
C SER A 109 8.58 10.54 1.83
N TYR A 110 9.65 9.82 1.53
CA TYR A 110 10.69 9.50 2.50
C TYR A 110 11.88 10.44 2.37
N GLU A 111 11.96 11.39 3.29
CA GLU A 111 12.88 12.53 3.24
C GLU A 111 14.36 12.17 3.32
N THR A 112 14.70 11.01 3.85
CA THR A 112 16.09 10.60 4.10
C THR A 112 16.55 9.38 3.32
N LEU A 113 15.79 8.94 2.30
CA LEU A 113 16.11 7.74 1.51
C LEU A 113 17.54 7.82 0.92
N TYR A 114 18.01 9.02 0.56
CA TYR A 114 19.35 9.25 0.02
C TYR A 114 20.48 8.79 0.96
N LYS A 115 20.21 8.66 2.28
CA LYS A 115 21.19 8.16 3.25
C LYS A 115 21.25 6.63 3.31
N ASP A 116 20.15 5.98 2.93
CA ASP A 116 19.98 4.54 3.09
C ASP A 116 20.41 3.79 1.82
N VAL A 117 20.37 4.44 0.66
CA VAL A 117 20.68 3.83 -0.65
C VAL A 117 22.16 3.86 -0.99
N LYS A 118 22.56 3.02 -1.94
CA LYS A 118 23.92 2.95 -2.46
C LYS A 118 23.90 2.89 -3.97
N VAL A 119 24.96 3.44 -4.61
CA VAL A 119 25.19 3.30 -6.05
C VAL A 119 25.23 1.83 -6.45
N GLY A 120 24.63 1.49 -7.57
CA GLY A 120 24.42 0.13 -8.04
C GLY A 120 23.18 -0.57 -7.45
N GLY A 121 22.52 0.07 -6.47
CA GLY A 121 21.23 -0.41 -5.95
C GLY A 121 20.09 -0.19 -6.94
N SER A 122 18.91 -0.74 -6.63
CA SER A 122 17.72 -0.61 -7.46
C SER A 122 16.61 0.10 -6.71
N ILE A 123 15.83 0.92 -7.43
CA ILE A 123 14.54 1.46 -6.98
C ILE A 123 13.46 0.87 -7.87
N LEU A 124 12.41 0.35 -7.26
CA LEU A 124 11.22 -0.18 -7.93
C LEU A 124 10.04 0.75 -7.67
N VAL A 125 9.26 1.05 -8.68
CA VAL A 125 8.06 1.89 -8.56
C VAL A 125 6.85 1.16 -9.14
N ASP A 126 5.67 1.41 -8.55
CA ASP A 126 4.38 0.82 -8.93
C ASP A 126 4.43 -0.72 -8.92
N ASP A 127 4.76 -1.27 -7.73
CA ASP A 127 4.88 -2.71 -7.47
C ASP A 127 5.87 -3.43 -8.40
N GLY A 128 6.89 -2.70 -8.89
CA GLY A 128 7.96 -3.22 -9.73
C GLY A 128 7.72 -3.11 -11.23
N LEU A 129 6.64 -2.45 -11.66
CA LEU A 129 6.39 -2.17 -13.08
C LEU A 129 7.47 -1.29 -13.69
N LEU A 130 8.01 -0.34 -12.90
CA LEU A 130 9.16 0.47 -13.31
C LEU A 130 10.37 0.10 -12.44
N LYS A 131 11.54 0.04 -13.09
CA LYS A 131 12.81 -0.29 -12.42
C LYS A 131 13.88 0.73 -12.77
N PHE A 132 14.60 1.17 -11.74
CA PHE A 132 15.68 2.14 -11.83
C PHE A 132 16.95 1.56 -11.19
N GLU A 133 18.10 1.86 -11.77
CA GLU A 133 19.42 1.62 -11.20
C GLU A 133 19.96 2.93 -10.63
N ILE A 134 20.46 2.91 -9.40
CA ILE A 134 21.07 4.09 -8.78
C ILE A 134 22.47 4.27 -9.34
N THR A 135 22.69 5.42 -10.01
CA THR A 135 23.97 5.75 -10.63
C THR A 135 24.81 6.68 -9.76
N ASP A 136 24.16 7.54 -8.96
CA ASP A 136 24.85 8.46 -8.05
C ASP A 136 23.90 8.97 -6.95
N VAL A 137 24.47 9.56 -5.90
CA VAL A 137 23.69 10.25 -4.83
C VAL A 137 24.38 11.60 -4.57
N ILE A 138 23.69 12.67 -4.95
CA ILE A 138 24.23 14.04 -4.85
C ILE A 138 23.32 14.85 -3.91
N GLY A 139 23.82 15.15 -2.72
CA GLY A 139 23.03 15.84 -1.69
C GLY A 139 21.79 15.02 -1.30
N LYS A 140 20.59 15.56 -1.55
CA LYS A 140 19.31 14.89 -1.30
C LYS A 140 18.69 14.28 -2.58
N GLU A 141 19.44 14.24 -3.66
CA GLU A 141 18.98 13.74 -4.95
C GLU A 141 19.63 12.40 -5.27
N ILE A 142 18.82 11.39 -5.57
CA ILE A 142 19.25 10.04 -5.97
C ILE A 142 19.16 9.98 -7.49
N LYS A 143 20.31 9.98 -8.15
CA LYS A 143 20.41 9.86 -9.61
C LYS A 143 20.24 8.42 -10.03
N CYS A 144 19.44 8.19 -11.05
CA CYS A 144 19.10 6.86 -11.53
C CYS A 144 19.13 6.79 -13.05
N LYS A 145 19.32 5.57 -13.56
CA LYS A 145 19.05 5.19 -14.93
C LYS A 145 17.81 4.31 -14.98
N VAL A 146 16.88 4.62 -15.86
CA VAL A 146 15.67 3.82 -16.07
C VAL A 146 16.04 2.50 -16.75
N LEU A 147 15.88 1.38 -16.06
CA LEU A 147 16.10 0.04 -16.62
C LEU A 147 14.83 -0.51 -17.28
N VAL A 148 13.68 -0.32 -16.62
CA VAL A 148 12.35 -0.67 -17.16
C VAL A 148 11.49 0.58 -17.05
N GLY A 149 11.18 1.17 -18.18
CA GLY A 149 10.35 2.36 -18.31
C GLY A 149 8.86 2.04 -18.37
N GLY A 150 8.08 3.08 -18.57
CA GLY A 150 6.62 3.05 -18.62
C GLY A 150 6.02 4.30 -17.99
N MET A 151 4.72 4.27 -17.76
CA MET A 151 3.99 5.41 -17.17
C MET A 151 4.20 5.46 -15.65
N ILE A 152 4.97 6.44 -15.16
CA ILE A 152 5.05 6.76 -13.73
C ILE A 152 3.92 7.74 -13.38
N LYS A 153 3.20 7.47 -12.28
CA LYS A 153 2.01 8.24 -11.87
C LYS A 153 2.11 8.76 -10.45
N ASN A 154 1.14 9.61 -10.08
CA ASN A 154 0.99 10.17 -8.73
C ASN A 154 0.87 9.08 -7.67
N HIS A 155 1.48 9.30 -6.51
CA HIS A 155 1.34 8.52 -5.27
C HIS A 155 1.64 7.02 -5.42
N LYS A 156 2.48 6.64 -6.41
CA LYS A 156 2.88 5.25 -6.60
C LYS A 156 3.87 4.80 -5.54
N GLY A 157 3.74 3.53 -5.14
CA GLY A 157 4.63 2.93 -4.17
C GLY A 157 6.04 2.83 -4.70
N VAL A 158 7.01 3.21 -3.86
CA VAL A 158 8.44 3.09 -4.10
C VAL A 158 8.99 2.01 -3.19
N ASN A 159 9.71 1.05 -3.75
CA ASN A 159 10.37 -0.02 -3.01
C ASN A 159 11.87 -0.02 -3.35
N VAL A 160 12.70 -0.25 -2.34
CA VAL A 160 14.16 -0.30 -2.48
C VAL A 160 14.64 -1.64 -1.94
N PRO A 161 14.79 -2.65 -2.80
CA PRO A 161 15.20 -3.98 -2.39
C PRO A 161 16.57 -3.98 -1.70
N ASN A 162 16.74 -4.84 -0.70
CA ASN A 162 18.00 -5.05 0.03
C ASN A 162 18.53 -3.81 0.78
N VAL A 163 17.70 -2.80 1.01
CA VAL A 163 18.03 -1.62 1.80
C VAL A 163 17.24 -1.65 3.11
N LYS A 164 17.96 -1.49 4.22
CA LYS A 164 17.32 -1.32 5.53
C LYS A 164 16.85 0.13 5.67
N ILE A 165 15.58 0.35 5.41
CA ILE A 165 14.94 1.67 5.53
C ILE A 165 14.69 1.97 7.01
N GLN A 166 15.05 3.18 7.46
CA GLN A 166 14.86 3.63 8.85
C GLN A 166 13.49 4.31 9.06
N LEU A 167 12.45 3.81 8.40
CA LEU A 167 11.07 4.23 8.69
C LEU A 167 10.57 3.51 9.95
N PRO A 168 9.78 4.18 10.80
CA PRO A 168 9.10 3.49 11.90
C PRO A 168 8.20 2.40 11.31
N SER A 169 8.23 1.21 11.91
CA SER A 169 7.44 0.06 11.42
C SER A 169 5.93 0.31 11.47
N ILE A 170 5.49 1.23 12.34
CA ILE A 170 4.10 1.61 12.57
C ILE A 170 4.01 3.13 12.59
N THR A 171 3.07 3.71 11.83
CA THR A 171 2.78 5.15 11.84
C THR A 171 1.76 5.49 12.93
N GLU A 172 1.61 6.77 13.29
CA GLU A 172 0.55 7.22 14.22
C GLU A 172 -0.83 6.82 13.72
N LYS A 173 -1.09 6.96 12.42
CA LYS A 173 -2.33 6.49 11.82
C LYS A 173 -2.56 4.99 11.99
N ASP A 174 -1.51 4.19 11.83
CA ASP A 174 -1.62 2.74 12.03
C ASP A 174 -1.94 2.40 13.48
N ILE A 175 -1.40 3.15 14.45
CA ILE A 175 -1.72 3.00 15.88
C ILE A 175 -3.21 3.27 16.12
N ASP A 176 -3.73 4.36 15.57
CA ASP A 176 -5.15 4.71 15.69
C ASP A 176 -6.05 3.66 15.03
N ASP A 177 -5.67 3.17 13.86
CA ASP A 177 -6.39 2.11 13.14
C ASP A 177 -6.39 0.79 13.95
N ILE A 178 -5.27 0.42 14.57
CA ILE A 178 -5.16 -0.77 15.43
C ILE A 178 -6.03 -0.63 16.67
N ILE A 179 -5.98 0.52 17.36
CA ILE A 179 -6.81 0.80 18.53
C ILE A 179 -8.29 0.70 18.17
N PHE A 180 -8.68 1.30 17.04
CA PHE A 180 -10.05 1.20 16.53
C PHE A 180 -10.43 -0.27 16.26
N GLY A 181 -9.58 -1.02 15.57
CA GLY A 181 -9.80 -2.43 15.28
C GLY A 181 -9.97 -3.28 16.53
N CYS A 182 -9.13 -3.06 17.56
CA CYS A 182 -9.26 -3.75 18.84
C CYS A 182 -10.60 -3.43 19.52
N LYS A 183 -11.03 -2.16 19.54
CA LYS A 183 -12.33 -1.75 20.07
C LYS A 183 -13.48 -2.39 19.31
N MET A 184 -13.32 -2.57 18.01
CA MET A 184 -14.31 -3.25 17.15
C MET A 184 -14.21 -4.78 17.22
N GLY A 185 -13.30 -5.36 18.02
CA GLY A 185 -13.14 -6.81 18.16
C GLY A 185 -12.77 -7.52 16.87
N VAL A 186 -11.97 -6.90 16.01
CA VAL A 186 -11.40 -7.50 14.81
C VAL A 186 -9.98 -7.99 15.09
N ARG A 187 -9.46 -8.92 14.26
CA ARG A 187 -8.05 -9.25 14.24
C ARG A 187 -7.32 -8.28 13.32
N SER A 188 -6.22 -7.72 13.82
CA SER A 188 -5.27 -7.03 12.97
C SER A 188 -4.25 -8.04 12.45
N GLU A 189 -3.95 -8.01 11.17
CA GLU A 189 -2.81 -8.70 10.62
C GLU A 189 -1.88 -7.66 10.03
N GLU A 190 -0.74 -7.49 10.70
CA GLU A 190 0.38 -6.74 10.21
C GLU A 190 1.35 -7.73 9.60
N ARG A 191 1.48 -7.75 8.30
CA ARG A 191 2.71 -8.18 7.65
C ARG A 191 2.75 -7.78 6.19
N ARG A 192 3.36 -6.66 5.91
CA ARG A 192 4.05 -6.52 4.63
C ARG A 192 5.54 -6.62 4.92
N VAL A 193 6.09 -7.80 4.72
CA VAL A 193 7.52 -7.97 4.48
C VAL A 193 7.73 -7.57 3.03
N GLY A 194 8.32 -6.38 2.80
CA GLY A 194 8.86 -5.99 1.52
C GLY A 194 10.15 -6.74 1.22
#